data_4d9b2807a1575ae62baa8c46144bca29
#
_entry.id   4d9b2807a1575ae62baa8c46144bca29
#
_cell.length_a   1.000
_cell.length_b   1.000
_cell.length_c   1.000
_cell.angle_alpha   90.00
_cell.angle_beta   90.00
_cell.angle_gamma   90.00
#
_symmetry.space_group_name_H-M   'P 1'
#
loop_
_entity.id
_entity.type
_entity.pdbx_description
1 polymer ?
#
loop_
_entity_poly.entity_id
_entity_poly.type
_entity_poly.pdbx_seq_one_letter_code
_entity_poly.pdbx_strand_id
1 'polypeptide(L)'
;MSPPDRLPADLVLEGGGVKGIALVGAAAELLGRYRVERVAGSSAGALLAAFLATGLDAAGVLERAARLEYDRVPDAWAPVPVVAPAIGLLTRSGLHPGRYVTEWVRRELADLGVHTFGDLRRDDPGDDPALAPSQRYRLVVTATDVTRGRLLRLPWDYHEYGLDPDRQPVADAVRASLAIPYFFAPRTLRDARTGRRSTLVDGGVLSNFPVETFDRTDSATPRWPTFGIGVGDTLSDEDVTIFPGRALLPPPLRLLDSLVATTITARDRAYLARPCVRGRAFSVDTSGTGLTEFDVGEAERARLVASGAAAAGEFLDGWSWPDYLRECRGAPPG
;
A
#
# COMPACT_ATOMS: atom_id res chain seq x y z
N MET A 1 -14.00 -6.63 -27.04
CA MET A 1 -14.38 -5.21 -27.12
C MET A 1 -13.65 -4.48 -26.01
N SER A 2 -12.74 -3.57 -26.33
CA SER A 2 -12.17 -2.68 -25.33
C SER A 2 -13.31 -1.88 -24.68
N PRO A 3 -13.34 -1.75 -23.34
CA PRO A 3 -14.38 -0.93 -22.71
C PRO A 3 -14.24 0.51 -23.18
N PRO A 4 -15.38 1.20 -23.41
CA PRO A 4 -15.38 2.59 -23.87
C PRO A 4 -14.66 3.48 -22.87
N ASP A 5 -13.97 4.47 -23.37
CA ASP A 5 -13.30 5.62 -22.77
C ASP A 5 -13.52 5.89 -21.27
N ARG A 6 -13.01 5.00 -20.43
CA ARG A 6 -12.91 5.30 -18.99
C ARG A 6 -11.92 6.42 -18.79
N LEU A 7 -12.30 7.41 -18.01
CA LEU A 7 -11.42 8.52 -17.64
C LEU A 7 -10.17 7.99 -16.94
N PRO A 8 -8.99 8.53 -17.23
CA PRO A 8 -7.77 8.16 -16.52
C PRO A 8 -7.81 8.64 -15.05
N ALA A 9 -7.18 7.89 -14.17
CA ALA A 9 -6.96 8.27 -12.77
C ALA A 9 -5.70 7.60 -12.21
N ASP A 10 -5.09 8.24 -11.23
CA ASP A 10 -4.10 7.61 -10.37
C ASP A 10 -4.75 7.15 -9.06
N LEU A 11 -4.25 6.07 -8.46
CA LEU A 11 -4.72 5.56 -7.18
C LEU A 11 -3.60 5.55 -6.14
N VAL A 12 -3.94 5.87 -4.91
CA VAL A 12 -3.05 5.70 -3.75
C VAL A 12 -3.79 4.92 -2.67
N LEU A 13 -3.16 3.85 -2.22
CA LEU A 13 -3.76 2.86 -1.33
C LEU A 13 -3.07 2.87 0.02
N GLU A 14 -3.85 3.04 1.08
CA GLU A 14 -3.37 3.00 2.45
C GLU A 14 -2.92 1.61 2.87
N GLY A 15 -1.96 1.54 3.80
CA GLY A 15 -1.60 0.31 4.49
C GLY A 15 -2.64 -0.06 5.55
N GLY A 16 -2.91 -1.35 5.71
CA GLY A 16 -3.94 -1.76 6.67
C GLY A 16 -3.89 -3.24 7.07
N GLY A 17 -2.84 -3.96 6.74
CA GLY A 17 -2.78 -5.41 7.03
C GLY A 17 -4.00 -6.14 6.49
N VAL A 18 -4.70 -6.91 7.35
CA VAL A 18 -5.93 -7.65 6.99
C VAL A 18 -7.06 -6.73 6.54
N LYS A 19 -7.17 -5.52 7.12
CA LYS A 19 -8.13 -4.48 6.70
C LYS A 19 -8.01 -4.13 5.20
N GLY A 20 -6.82 -4.34 4.61
CA GLY A 20 -6.57 -4.14 3.18
C GLY A 20 -7.46 -4.98 2.24
N ILE A 21 -8.17 -5.99 2.74
CA ILE A 21 -9.20 -6.71 1.98
C ILE A 21 -10.29 -5.74 1.48
N ALA A 22 -10.63 -4.72 2.27
CA ALA A 22 -11.62 -3.73 1.91
C ALA A 22 -11.19 -2.86 0.72
N LEU A 23 -9.87 -2.63 0.55
CA LEU A 23 -9.33 -1.91 -0.61
C LEU A 23 -9.65 -2.62 -1.93
N VAL A 24 -9.76 -3.94 -1.91
CA VAL A 24 -10.06 -4.75 -3.12
C VAL A 24 -11.43 -4.39 -3.69
N GLY A 25 -12.45 -4.32 -2.83
CA GLY A 25 -13.80 -3.93 -3.23
C GLY A 25 -13.88 -2.48 -3.73
N ALA A 26 -13.20 -1.57 -3.00
CA ALA A 26 -13.14 -0.16 -3.38
C ALA A 26 -12.42 0.05 -4.73
N ALA A 27 -11.30 -0.64 -4.95
CA ALA A 27 -10.57 -0.58 -6.22
C ALA A 27 -11.40 -1.18 -7.38
N ALA A 28 -12.11 -2.27 -7.15
CA ALA A 28 -12.97 -2.89 -8.15
C ALA A 28 -14.09 -1.92 -8.63
N GLU A 29 -14.71 -1.19 -7.69
CA GLU A 29 -15.73 -0.16 -8.03
C GLU A 29 -15.11 0.99 -8.84
N LEU A 30 -13.95 1.51 -8.42
CA LEU A 30 -13.22 2.55 -9.16
C LEU A 30 -12.85 2.10 -10.58
N LEU A 31 -12.40 0.86 -10.74
CA LEU A 31 -12.10 0.28 -12.05
C LEU A 31 -13.35 0.17 -12.96
N GLY A 32 -14.55 0.19 -12.41
CA GLY A 32 -15.80 0.31 -13.16
C GLY A 32 -15.93 1.64 -13.90
N ARG A 33 -15.42 2.74 -13.32
CA ARG A 33 -15.59 4.12 -13.83
C ARG A 33 -14.30 4.73 -14.39
N TYR A 34 -13.12 4.30 -13.90
CA TYR A 34 -11.82 4.87 -14.25
C TYR A 34 -10.85 3.82 -14.80
N ARG A 35 -9.92 4.27 -15.64
CA ARG A 35 -8.75 3.52 -16.05
C ARG A 35 -7.57 3.94 -15.19
N VAL A 36 -7.00 3.00 -14.45
CA VAL A 36 -5.85 3.28 -13.57
C VAL A 36 -4.59 3.46 -14.40
N GLU A 37 -3.99 4.63 -14.27
CA GLU A 37 -2.76 5.01 -14.96
C GLU A 37 -1.51 4.69 -14.12
N ARG A 38 -1.50 5.16 -12.88
CA ARG A 38 -0.44 4.90 -11.90
C ARG A 38 -1.08 4.51 -10.57
N VAL A 39 -0.36 3.71 -9.81
CA VAL A 39 -0.82 3.32 -8.48
C VAL A 39 0.33 3.34 -7.49
N ALA A 40 0.07 3.86 -6.30
CA ALA A 40 0.99 3.82 -5.18
C ALA A 40 0.34 3.16 -3.97
N GLY A 41 1.14 2.59 -3.09
CA GLY A 41 0.62 2.02 -1.87
C GLY A 41 1.67 1.71 -0.82
N SER A 42 1.19 1.53 0.40
CA SER A 42 1.95 1.11 1.57
C SER A 42 1.41 -0.22 2.08
N SER A 43 2.24 -1.12 2.54
CA SER A 43 1.83 -2.39 3.19
C SER A 43 0.82 -3.19 2.34
N ALA A 44 -0.36 -3.51 2.90
CA ALA A 44 -1.44 -4.17 2.15
C ALA A 44 -1.87 -3.37 0.91
N GLY A 45 -1.85 -2.03 0.98
CA GLY A 45 -2.09 -1.17 -0.17
C GLY A 45 -1.04 -1.36 -1.27
N ALA A 46 0.24 -1.58 -0.90
CA ALA A 46 1.30 -1.87 -1.88
C ALA A 46 1.10 -3.23 -2.56
N LEU A 47 0.59 -4.22 -1.82
CA LEU A 47 0.24 -5.52 -2.37
C LEU A 47 -0.83 -5.39 -3.46
N LEU A 48 -1.94 -4.71 -3.17
CA LEU A 48 -3.01 -4.47 -4.14
C LEU A 48 -2.53 -3.57 -5.29
N ALA A 49 -1.74 -2.52 -5.00
CA ALA A 49 -1.17 -1.63 -6.00
C ALA A 49 -0.34 -2.39 -7.05
N ALA A 50 0.43 -3.40 -6.63
CA ALA A 50 1.21 -4.22 -7.55
C ALA A 50 0.33 -4.95 -8.57
N PHE A 51 -0.84 -5.46 -8.16
CA PHE A 51 -1.79 -6.08 -9.08
C PHE A 51 -2.49 -5.06 -9.98
N LEU A 52 -2.92 -3.93 -9.44
CA LEU A 52 -3.55 -2.87 -10.24
C LEU A 52 -2.60 -2.32 -11.31
N ALA A 53 -1.31 -2.24 -11.01
CA ALA A 53 -0.29 -1.77 -11.95
C ALA A 53 -0.14 -2.68 -13.18
N THR A 54 -0.54 -3.95 -13.11
CA THR A 54 -0.53 -4.87 -14.25
C THR A 54 -1.62 -4.58 -15.27
N GLY A 55 -2.63 -3.76 -14.91
CA GLY A 55 -3.76 -3.42 -15.77
C GLY A 55 -4.94 -4.38 -15.65
N LEU A 56 -5.04 -5.15 -14.55
CA LEU A 56 -6.21 -5.97 -14.26
C LEU A 56 -7.49 -5.12 -14.22
N ASP A 57 -8.56 -5.71 -14.70
CA ASP A 57 -9.92 -5.18 -14.51
C ASP A 57 -10.48 -5.55 -13.12
N ALA A 58 -11.69 -5.09 -12.82
CA ALA A 58 -12.33 -5.34 -11.52
C ALA A 58 -12.47 -6.85 -11.21
N ALA A 59 -12.84 -7.65 -12.20
CA ALA A 59 -13.01 -9.11 -12.03
C ALA A 59 -11.65 -9.77 -11.74
N GLY A 60 -10.61 -9.39 -12.47
CA GLY A 60 -9.25 -9.91 -12.28
C GLY A 60 -8.67 -9.58 -10.92
N VAL A 61 -8.94 -8.36 -10.41
CA VAL A 61 -8.48 -7.95 -9.06
C VAL A 61 -9.17 -8.77 -7.99
N LEU A 62 -10.49 -8.93 -8.06
CA LEU A 62 -11.27 -9.75 -7.11
C LEU A 62 -10.83 -11.21 -7.13
N GLU A 63 -10.62 -11.78 -8.33
CA GLU A 63 -10.16 -13.16 -8.50
C GLU A 63 -8.78 -13.39 -7.86
N ARG A 64 -7.82 -12.47 -8.11
CA ARG A 64 -6.47 -12.60 -7.52
C ARG A 64 -6.50 -12.46 -6.01
N ALA A 65 -7.26 -11.50 -5.47
CA ALA A 65 -7.40 -11.33 -4.03
C ALA A 65 -8.00 -12.56 -3.35
N ALA A 66 -8.96 -13.25 -4.00
CA ALA A 66 -9.58 -14.46 -3.49
C ALA A 66 -8.62 -15.67 -3.40
N ARG A 67 -7.51 -15.67 -4.17
CA ARG A 67 -6.51 -16.75 -4.16
C ARG A 67 -5.53 -16.68 -2.97
N LEU A 68 -5.50 -15.56 -2.24
CA LEU A 68 -4.63 -15.44 -1.08
C LEU A 68 -5.19 -16.23 0.10
N GLU A 69 -4.42 -17.21 0.56
CA GLU A 69 -4.71 -17.98 1.77
C GLU A 69 -4.22 -17.18 2.99
N TYR A 70 -5.12 -16.38 3.58
CA TYR A 70 -4.78 -15.41 4.63
C TYR A 70 -4.20 -16.08 5.88
N ASP A 71 -4.69 -17.26 6.25
CA ASP A 71 -4.21 -18.07 7.36
C ASP A 71 -2.74 -18.51 7.21
N ARG A 72 -2.21 -18.54 5.99
CA ARG A 72 -0.82 -18.87 5.68
C ARG A 72 0.11 -17.68 5.65
N VAL A 73 -0.42 -16.45 5.68
CA VAL A 73 0.38 -15.22 5.63
C VAL A 73 1.32 -15.11 6.85
N PRO A 74 0.89 -15.41 8.10
CA PRO A 74 1.79 -15.51 9.24
C PRO A 74 2.52 -16.86 9.25
N ASP A 75 3.45 -17.05 8.31
CA ASP A 75 4.24 -18.26 8.17
C ASP A 75 5.28 -18.44 9.31
N ALA A 76 5.69 -19.67 9.54
CA ALA A 76 6.60 -19.99 10.66
C ALA A 76 8.06 -20.10 10.21
N TRP A 77 9.01 -19.75 11.09
CA TRP A 77 10.44 -19.94 10.90
C TRP A 77 10.86 -21.42 10.82
N ALA A 78 10.19 -22.26 11.60
CA ALA A 78 10.41 -23.71 11.69
C ALA A 78 9.08 -24.38 12.08
N PRO A 79 8.92 -25.70 11.87
CA PRO A 79 7.71 -26.43 12.21
C PRO A 79 7.54 -26.66 13.73
N VAL A 80 7.99 -25.70 14.58
CA VAL A 80 7.85 -25.73 16.05
C VAL A 80 7.02 -24.52 16.46
N PRO A 81 5.69 -24.64 16.57
CA PRO A 81 4.78 -23.51 16.58
C PRO A 81 4.91 -22.54 17.77
N VAL A 82 5.37 -23.00 18.92
CA VAL A 82 5.43 -22.15 20.13
C VAL A 82 6.78 -21.44 20.29
N VAL A 83 7.87 -22.07 19.89
CA VAL A 83 9.25 -21.57 20.14
C VAL A 83 9.80 -20.77 18.96
N ALA A 84 9.43 -21.17 17.74
CA ALA A 84 9.96 -20.56 16.53
C ALA A 84 9.67 -19.06 16.39
N PRO A 85 8.46 -18.54 16.70
CA PRO A 85 8.20 -17.11 16.67
C PRO A 85 9.05 -16.31 17.66
N ALA A 86 9.23 -16.80 18.88
CA ALA A 86 10.05 -16.14 19.90
C ALA A 86 11.54 -16.08 19.51
N ILE A 87 12.08 -17.17 18.96
CA ILE A 87 13.45 -17.20 18.42
C ILE A 87 13.55 -16.23 17.23
N GLY A 88 12.60 -16.23 16.32
CA GLY A 88 12.55 -15.32 15.19
C GLY A 88 12.55 -13.86 15.64
N LEU A 89 11.74 -13.51 16.63
CA LEU A 89 11.72 -12.17 17.20
C LEU A 89 13.08 -11.74 17.76
N LEU A 90 13.73 -12.61 18.55
CA LEU A 90 15.01 -12.32 19.20
C LEU A 90 16.19 -12.29 18.22
N THR A 91 16.18 -13.14 17.20
CA THR A 91 17.34 -13.30 16.31
C THR A 91 17.20 -12.61 14.97
N ARG A 92 15.97 -12.34 14.54
CA ARG A 92 15.64 -11.80 13.20
C ARG A 92 14.65 -10.63 13.23
N SER A 93 14.34 -10.12 14.43
CA SER A 93 13.45 -8.97 14.65
C SER A 93 12.05 -9.12 14.03
N GLY A 94 11.54 -10.35 13.93
CA GLY A 94 10.21 -10.63 13.41
C GLY A 94 9.68 -12.00 13.79
N LEU A 95 8.41 -12.08 14.17
CA LEU A 95 7.72 -13.32 14.50
C LEU A 95 7.62 -14.25 13.27
N HIS A 96 7.42 -13.66 12.09
CA HIS A 96 7.16 -14.37 10.83
C HIS A 96 8.20 -14.03 9.76
N PRO A 97 8.71 -15.00 8.99
CA PRO A 97 9.63 -14.74 7.89
C PRO A 97 8.98 -14.03 6.69
N GLY A 98 7.68 -14.24 6.44
CA GLY A 98 6.93 -13.71 5.30
C GLY A 98 7.34 -14.33 3.97
N ARG A 99 7.78 -15.58 3.97
CA ARG A 99 8.16 -16.32 2.75
C ARG A 99 6.94 -16.65 1.89
N TYR A 100 5.86 -17.10 2.54
CA TYR A 100 4.62 -17.45 1.85
C TYR A 100 4.10 -16.28 1.01
N VAL A 101 3.90 -15.11 1.64
CA VAL A 101 3.37 -13.94 0.93
C VAL A 101 4.33 -13.46 -0.17
N THR A 102 5.65 -13.52 0.05
CA THR A 102 6.65 -13.15 -0.97
C THR A 102 6.53 -14.05 -2.20
N GLU A 103 6.46 -15.35 -2.00
CA GLU A 103 6.41 -16.32 -3.08
C GLU A 103 5.06 -16.28 -3.79
N TRP A 104 3.98 -16.08 -3.06
CA TRP A 104 2.64 -15.88 -3.62
C TRP A 104 2.62 -14.65 -4.53
N VAL A 105 3.09 -13.49 -4.07
CA VAL A 105 3.16 -12.26 -4.89
C VAL A 105 4.01 -12.48 -6.14
N ARG A 106 5.18 -13.11 -5.98
CA ARG A 106 6.10 -13.36 -7.11
C ARG A 106 5.43 -14.23 -8.16
N ARG A 107 4.75 -15.29 -7.77
CA ARG A 107 4.07 -16.21 -8.69
C ARG A 107 2.87 -15.53 -9.37
N GLU A 108 2.02 -14.87 -8.60
CA GLU A 108 0.82 -14.23 -9.17
C GLU A 108 1.18 -13.08 -10.12
N LEU A 109 2.24 -12.30 -9.84
CA LEU A 109 2.73 -11.27 -10.76
C LEU A 109 3.38 -11.89 -12.00
N ALA A 110 4.16 -12.98 -11.84
CA ALA A 110 4.76 -13.70 -12.97
C ALA A 110 3.71 -14.24 -13.94
N ASP A 111 2.58 -14.76 -13.43
CA ASP A 111 1.45 -15.19 -14.26
C ASP A 111 0.84 -14.05 -15.08
N LEU A 112 1.06 -12.79 -14.65
CA LEU A 112 0.63 -11.58 -15.36
C LEU A 112 1.76 -10.95 -16.19
N GLY A 113 2.90 -11.64 -16.33
CA GLY A 113 4.06 -11.19 -17.09
C GLY A 113 4.89 -10.12 -16.40
N VAL A 114 4.74 -9.93 -15.08
CA VAL A 114 5.47 -8.92 -14.31
C VAL A 114 6.43 -9.58 -13.33
N HIS A 115 7.71 -9.26 -13.46
CA HIS A 115 8.79 -9.72 -12.59
C HIS A 115 9.51 -8.56 -11.90
N THR A 116 9.83 -7.55 -12.69
CA THR A 116 10.63 -6.39 -12.28
C THR A 116 9.86 -5.09 -12.52
N PHE A 117 10.35 -3.98 -11.97
CA PHE A 117 9.76 -2.68 -12.26
C PHE A 117 9.93 -2.28 -13.74
N GLY A 118 10.92 -2.82 -14.45
CA GLY A 118 11.07 -2.63 -15.89
C GLY A 118 9.85 -3.05 -16.69
N ASP A 119 9.13 -4.10 -16.25
CA ASP A 119 7.90 -4.59 -16.87
C ASP A 119 6.70 -3.64 -16.65
N LEU A 120 6.84 -2.68 -15.73
CA LEU A 120 5.83 -1.68 -15.38
C LEU A 120 6.22 -0.26 -15.80
N ARG A 121 7.17 -0.14 -16.71
CA ARG A 121 7.58 1.16 -17.25
C ARG A 121 6.46 1.83 -18.05
N ARG A 122 6.54 3.17 -18.09
CA ARG A 122 5.68 4.03 -18.91
C ARG A 122 6.52 5.02 -19.69
N ASP A 123 6.11 5.30 -20.92
CA ASP A 123 6.69 6.40 -21.72
C ASP A 123 6.09 7.76 -21.29
N ASP A 124 4.79 7.77 -21.01
CA ASP A 124 4.08 8.96 -20.51
C ASP A 124 4.56 9.28 -19.07
N PRO A 125 5.06 10.51 -18.80
CA PRO A 125 5.44 10.94 -17.45
C PRO A 125 4.26 10.99 -16.47
N GLY A 126 3.06 10.75 -16.93
CA GLY A 126 1.86 10.93 -16.15
C GLY A 126 1.45 12.40 -16.14
N ASP A 127 1.04 12.88 -14.98
CA ASP A 127 0.54 14.24 -14.83
C ASP A 127 1.65 15.28 -14.73
N ASP A 128 2.81 14.94 -14.17
CA ASP A 128 3.93 15.86 -14.03
C ASP A 128 4.98 15.66 -15.15
N PRO A 129 5.07 16.59 -16.12
CA PRO A 129 6.05 16.48 -17.20
C PRO A 129 7.49 16.62 -16.73
N ALA A 130 7.71 17.19 -15.52
CA ALA A 130 9.03 17.29 -14.92
C ALA A 130 9.50 15.94 -14.33
N LEU A 131 8.63 14.92 -14.28
CA LEU A 131 8.99 13.60 -13.75
C LEU A 131 10.12 12.98 -14.57
N ALA A 132 11.23 12.72 -13.90
CA ALA A 132 12.41 12.15 -14.57
C ALA A 132 12.06 10.79 -15.22
N PRO A 133 12.70 10.42 -16.34
CA PRO A 133 12.49 9.11 -16.95
C PRO A 133 12.65 7.94 -15.97
N SER A 134 13.56 8.06 -15.00
CA SER A 134 13.79 7.09 -13.93
C SER A 134 12.64 6.97 -12.93
N GLN A 135 11.62 7.80 -13.02
CA GLN A 135 10.42 7.80 -12.16
C GLN A 135 9.14 7.43 -12.91
N ARG A 136 9.22 7.11 -14.21
CA ARG A 136 8.06 6.81 -15.05
C ARG A 136 7.66 5.33 -14.95
N TYR A 137 6.97 5.00 -13.88
CA TYR A 137 6.46 3.64 -13.63
C TYR A 137 4.96 3.69 -13.30
N ARG A 138 4.29 2.57 -13.56
CA ARG A 138 2.88 2.39 -13.18
C ARG A 138 2.72 2.16 -11.68
N LEU A 139 3.77 1.69 -11.01
CA LEU A 139 3.76 1.30 -9.60
C LEU A 139 4.76 2.10 -8.79
N VAL A 140 4.32 2.58 -7.62
CA VAL A 140 5.18 3.07 -6.55
C VAL A 140 4.85 2.36 -5.25
N VAL A 141 5.85 1.75 -4.63
CA VAL A 141 5.74 1.04 -3.35
C VAL A 141 6.51 1.80 -2.29
N THR A 142 5.88 2.12 -1.16
CA THR A 142 6.61 2.74 -0.06
C THR A 142 7.27 1.71 0.85
N ALA A 143 8.45 2.02 1.36
CA ALA A 143 9.14 1.28 2.41
C ALA A 143 9.88 2.26 3.32
N THR A 144 10.17 1.89 4.56
CA THR A 144 10.94 2.72 5.48
C THR A 144 12.36 2.16 5.65
N ASP A 145 13.38 2.94 5.29
CA ASP A 145 14.77 2.64 5.65
C ASP A 145 15.06 3.17 7.06
N VAL A 146 14.99 2.29 8.05
CA VAL A 146 15.25 2.64 9.45
C VAL A 146 16.74 2.86 9.74
N THR A 147 17.64 2.43 8.86
CA THR A 147 19.08 2.70 8.97
C THR A 147 19.41 4.15 8.60
N ARG A 148 18.70 4.70 7.61
CA ARG A 148 18.89 6.09 7.14
C ARG A 148 17.80 7.03 7.66
N GLY A 149 16.77 6.53 8.35
CA GLY A 149 15.66 7.32 8.90
C GLY A 149 14.81 7.99 7.83
N ARG A 150 14.51 7.31 6.72
CA ARG A 150 13.81 7.91 5.57
C ARG A 150 12.75 7.01 4.96
N LEU A 151 11.72 7.62 4.39
CA LEU A 151 10.77 6.96 3.51
C LEU A 151 11.42 6.72 2.14
N LEU A 152 11.22 5.54 1.59
CA LEU A 152 11.58 5.18 0.22
C LEU A 152 10.32 5.07 -0.63
N ARG A 153 10.39 5.59 -1.85
CA ARG A 153 9.41 5.40 -2.92
C ARG A 153 10.04 4.50 -3.97
N LEU A 154 9.78 3.22 -3.92
CA LEU A 154 10.33 2.24 -4.84
C LEU A 154 9.43 2.16 -6.09
N PRO A 155 9.98 2.20 -7.31
CA PRO A 155 11.40 2.03 -7.66
C PRO A 155 12.22 3.32 -7.68
N TRP A 156 11.62 4.51 -7.48
CA TRP A 156 12.26 5.81 -7.68
C TRP A 156 13.59 5.95 -6.93
N ASP A 157 13.64 5.48 -5.66
CA ASP A 157 14.79 5.69 -4.79
C ASP A 157 15.87 4.59 -4.89
N TYR A 158 15.71 3.57 -5.74
CA TYR A 158 16.75 2.55 -5.93
C TYR A 158 18.07 3.12 -6.44
N HIS A 159 18.02 4.19 -7.27
CA HIS A 159 19.21 4.83 -7.78
C HIS A 159 20.11 5.39 -6.67
N GLU A 160 19.55 5.79 -5.53
CA GLU A 160 20.31 6.27 -4.38
C GLU A 160 21.14 5.17 -3.70
N TYR A 161 20.81 3.92 -3.98
CA TYR A 161 21.56 2.73 -3.55
C TYR A 161 22.44 2.18 -4.66
N GLY A 162 22.60 2.92 -5.77
CA GLY A 162 23.38 2.48 -6.93
C GLY A 162 22.77 1.29 -7.67
N LEU A 163 21.46 1.08 -7.51
CA LEU A 163 20.70 0.00 -8.13
C LEU A 163 19.95 0.53 -9.35
N ASP A 164 19.91 -0.27 -10.40
CA ASP A 164 19.07 -0.02 -11.57
C ASP A 164 17.61 -0.35 -11.19
N PRO A 165 16.69 0.64 -11.22
CA PRO A 165 15.29 0.44 -10.86
C PRO A 165 14.59 -0.61 -11.71
N ASP A 166 14.89 -0.66 -13.04
CA ASP A 166 14.24 -1.57 -13.96
C ASP A 166 14.51 -3.05 -13.63
N ARG A 167 15.63 -3.31 -12.98
CA ARG A 167 16.06 -4.68 -12.66
C ARG A 167 15.62 -5.15 -11.29
N GLN A 168 14.94 -4.30 -10.50
CA GLN A 168 14.53 -4.68 -9.16
C GLN A 168 13.22 -5.44 -9.18
N PRO A 169 13.13 -6.59 -8.47
CA PRO A 169 11.90 -7.39 -8.41
C PRO A 169 10.78 -6.64 -7.69
N VAL A 170 9.60 -6.59 -8.30
CA VAL A 170 8.41 -5.97 -7.68
C VAL A 170 8.03 -6.67 -6.38
N ALA A 171 8.06 -8.02 -6.36
CA ALA A 171 7.73 -8.81 -5.18
C ALA A 171 8.62 -8.50 -3.97
N ASP A 172 9.91 -8.18 -4.18
CA ASP A 172 10.82 -7.84 -3.10
C ASP A 172 10.51 -6.45 -2.50
N ALA A 173 10.10 -5.48 -3.34
CA ALA A 173 9.63 -4.17 -2.90
C ALA A 173 8.33 -4.29 -2.09
N VAL A 174 7.35 -5.04 -2.61
CA VAL A 174 6.10 -5.33 -1.89
C VAL A 174 6.39 -6.00 -0.55
N ARG A 175 7.30 -7.00 -0.54
CA ARG A 175 7.69 -7.67 0.71
C ARG A 175 8.37 -6.74 1.70
N ALA A 176 9.16 -5.77 1.24
CA ALA A 176 9.74 -4.75 2.11
C ALA A 176 8.66 -3.84 2.71
N SER A 177 7.68 -3.45 1.88
CA SER A 177 6.52 -2.66 2.31
C SER A 177 5.63 -3.37 3.32
N LEU A 178 5.51 -4.71 3.24
CA LEU A 178 4.75 -5.55 4.17
C LEU A 178 5.51 -5.87 5.46
N ALA A 179 6.74 -5.38 5.65
CA ALA A 179 7.57 -5.72 6.80
C ALA A 179 7.15 -4.96 8.08
N ILE A 180 5.91 -5.20 8.54
CA ILE A 180 5.39 -4.63 9.80
C ILE A 180 6.39 -4.96 10.92
N PRO A 181 6.94 -3.95 11.62
CA PRO A 181 7.96 -4.16 12.63
C PRO A 181 7.54 -5.20 13.67
N TYR A 182 8.46 -6.11 13.97
CA TYR A 182 8.30 -7.24 14.90
C TYR A 182 7.29 -8.31 14.47
N PHE A 183 6.33 -8.02 13.60
CA PHE A 183 5.43 -9.03 13.04
C PHE A 183 6.13 -9.79 11.91
N PHE A 184 6.57 -9.09 10.88
CA PHE A 184 7.39 -9.68 9.82
C PHE A 184 8.86 -9.32 9.98
N ALA A 185 9.75 -10.27 9.64
CA ALA A 185 11.18 -9.99 9.55
C ALA A 185 11.46 -8.83 8.57
N PRO A 186 12.29 -7.86 8.96
CA PRO A 186 12.69 -6.76 8.09
C PRO A 186 13.45 -7.26 6.87
N ARG A 187 13.50 -6.44 5.82
CA ARG A 187 14.28 -6.71 4.61
C ARG A 187 15.59 -5.94 4.62
N THR A 188 16.55 -6.43 3.89
CA THR A 188 17.84 -5.75 3.75
C THR A 188 18.00 -5.26 2.33
N LEU A 189 18.30 -3.97 2.15
CA LEU A 189 18.72 -3.36 0.90
C LEU A 189 20.23 -3.08 0.98
N ARG A 190 20.97 -3.56 -0.02
CA ARG A 190 22.41 -3.33 -0.09
C ARG A 190 22.71 -2.22 -1.09
N ASP A 191 23.43 -1.21 -0.64
CA ASP A 191 23.95 -0.16 -1.52
C ASP A 191 25.07 -0.75 -2.39
N ALA A 192 24.88 -0.76 -3.71
CA ALA A 192 25.80 -1.38 -4.66
C ALA A 192 27.14 -0.62 -4.77
N ARG A 193 27.16 0.68 -4.44
CA ARG A 193 28.38 1.53 -4.52
C ARG A 193 29.24 1.39 -3.28
N THR A 194 28.63 1.27 -2.10
CA THR A 194 29.34 1.31 -0.83
C THR A 194 29.37 -0.03 -0.10
N GLY A 195 28.54 -0.97 -0.51
CA GLY A 195 28.36 -2.26 0.16
C GLY A 195 27.58 -2.18 1.49
N ARG A 196 27.20 -0.98 1.93
CA ARG A 196 26.43 -0.78 3.18
C ARG A 196 25.07 -1.46 3.08
N ARG A 197 24.59 -1.96 4.21
CA ARG A 197 23.26 -2.56 4.34
C ARG A 197 22.33 -1.59 5.03
N SER A 198 21.16 -1.39 4.45
CA SER A 198 20.03 -0.71 5.05
C SER A 198 18.97 -1.73 5.47
N THR A 199 18.37 -1.52 6.64
CA THR A 199 17.24 -2.31 7.13
C THR A 199 15.96 -1.63 6.70
N LEU A 200 15.13 -2.36 5.94
CA LEU A 200 13.83 -1.89 5.47
C LEU A 200 12.72 -2.54 6.28
N VAL A 201 11.77 -1.70 6.67
CA VAL A 201 10.52 -2.10 7.32
C VAL A 201 9.33 -1.51 6.55
N ASP A 202 8.12 -1.80 7.02
CA ASP A 202 6.87 -1.34 6.43
C ASP A 202 6.87 0.18 6.15
N GLY A 203 6.34 0.53 4.99
CA GLY A 203 6.21 1.94 4.57
C GLY A 203 5.37 2.76 5.54
N GLY A 204 4.37 2.12 6.15
CA GLY A 204 3.47 2.73 7.12
C GLY A 204 4.15 3.32 8.34
N VAL A 205 5.37 2.89 8.68
CA VAL A 205 6.15 3.48 9.77
C VAL A 205 6.44 4.98 9.53
N LEU A 206 6.64 5.41 8.30
CA LEU A 206 6.85 6.83 7.96
C LEU A 206 5.72 7.45 7.13
N SER A 207 5.00 6.67 6.32
CA SER A 207 3.82 7.13 5.58
C SER A 207 2.94 5.94 5.24
N ASN A 208 1.82 5.83 5.93
CA ASN A 208 0.85 4.75 5.71
C ASN A 208 -0.08 5.04 4.53
N PHE A 209 -0.33 6.33 4.27
CA PHE A 209 -1.20 6.80 3.19
C PHE A 209 -0.51 7.89 2.37
N PRO A 210 0.40 7.54 1.43
CA PRO A 210 1.21 8.51 0.69
C PRO A 210 0.42 9.17 -0.47
N VAL A 211 -0.74 9.75 -0.19
CA VAL A 211 -1.70 10.25 -1.19
C VAL A 211 -1.13 11.37 -2.08
N GLU A 212 -0.04 12.00 -1.66
CA GLU A 212 0.69 13.02 -2.42
C GLU A 212 1.66 12.46 -3.47
N THR A 213 1.81 11.13 -3.56
CA THR A 213 2.86 10.50 -4.38
C THR A 213 2.84 10.97 -5.84
N PHE A 214 1.65 11.21 -6.39
CA PHE A 214 1.47 11.62 -7.78
C PHE A 214 1.06 13.07 -7.93
N ASP A 215 1.11 13.85 -6.87
CA ASP A 215 0.79 15.29 -6.94
C ASP A 215 1.83 16.03 -7.75
N ARG A 216 1.34 16.96 -8.58
CA ARG A 216 2.20 17.87 -9.32
C ARG A 216 2.97 18.77 -8.36
N THR A 217 4.22 19.01 -8.69
CA THR A 217 5.10 19.91 -7.94
C THR A 217 4.96 21.37 -8.38
N ASP A 218 4.32 21.60 -9.53
CA ASP A 218 4.01 22.94 -10.07
C ASP A 218 2.55 23.34 -9.83
N SER A 219 2.16 24.54 -10.27
CA SER A 219 0.80 25.08 -10.14
C SER A 219 -0.12 24.71 -11.31
N ALA A 220 0.33 23.90 -12.27
CA ALA A 220 -0.49 23.56 -13.41
C ALA A 220 -1.67 22.66 -13.05
N THR A 221 -2.75 22.74 -13.85
CA THR A 221 -3.92 21.88 -13.67
C THR A 221 -3.54 20.43 -13.94
N PRO A 222 -3.89 19.50 -13.02
CA PRO A 222 -3.71 18.07 -13.25
C PRO A 222 -4.49 17.56 -14.46
N ARG A 223 -3.93 16.60 -15.20
CA ARG A 223 -4.57 15.98 -16.36
C ARG A 223 -5.73 15.07 -15.98
N TRP A 224 -5.66 14.45 -14.82
CA TRP A 224 -6.65 13.55 -14.25
C TRP A 224 -6.56 13.54 -12.72
N PRO A 225 -7.60 13.01 -12.04
CA PRO A 225 -7.59 12.92 -10.59
C PRO A 225 -6.61 11.87 -10.07
N THR A 226 -6.10 12.11 -8.86
CA THR A 226 -5.48 11.08 -8.00
C THR A 226 -6.43 10.78 -6.85
N PHE A 227 -6.94 9.56 -6.77
CA PHE A 227 -7.81 9.12 -5.68
C PHE A 227 -7.02 8.43 -4.58
N GLY A 228 -7.36 8.73 -3.34
CA GLY A 228 -6.88 8.03 -2.17
C GLY A 228 -7.92 7.08 -1.60
N ILE A 229 -7.54 5.83 -1.29
CA ILE A 229 -8.40 4.86 -0.63
C ILE A 229 -7.76 4.46 0.71
N GLY A 230 -8.42 4.83 1.81
CA GLY A 230 -8.02 4.49 3.16
C GLY A 230 -8.82 3.33 3.74
N VAL A 231 -8.35 2.77 4.87
CA VAL A 231 -9.01 1.71 5.63
C VAL A 231 -9.14 2.11 7.10
N GLY A 232 -10.34 1.93 7.64
CA GLY A 232 -10.69 2.35 8.99
C GLY A 232 -11.00 3.84 9.08
N ASP A 233 -11.49 4.27 10.20
CA ASP A 233 -11.66 5.69 10.48
C ASP A 233 -10.32 6.28 10.94
N THR A 234 -9.64 6.98 10.04
CA THR A 234 -8.39 7.70 10.35
C THR A 234 -8.55 8.78 11.42
N LEU A 235 -9.81 9.07 11.81
CA LEU A 235 -10.18 10.05 12.82
C LEU A 235 -10.76 9.38 14.08
N SER A 236 -10.90 8.04 14.12
CA SER A 236 -11.41 7.34 15.30
C SER A 236 -10.40 7.36 16.45
N ASP A 237 -10.92 7.45 17.67
CA ASP A 237 -10.14 7.32 18.91
C ASP A 237 -9.89 5.83 19.29
N GLU A 238 -10.12 4.90 18.36
CA GLU A 238 -9.86 3.47 18.62
C GLU A 238 -8.39 3.19 18.87
N ASP A 239 -8.12 2.34 19.85
CA ASP A 239 -6.76 1.87 20.17
C ASP A 239 -6.18 1.05 19.01
N VAL A 240 -5.26 1.64 18.26
CA VAL A 240 -4.52 0.90 17.22
C VAL A 240 -3.49 0.00 17.88
N THR A 241 -3.57 -1.28 17.62
CA THR A 241 -2.62 -2.29 18.10
C THR A 241 -2.07 -3.11 16.95
N ILE A 242 -0.77 -3.45 17.02
CA ILE A 242 -0.12 -4.34 16.03
C ILE A 242 -0.30 -5.80 16.46
N PHE A 243 -0.20 -6.08 17.76
CA PHE A 243 -0.25 -7.45 18.25
C PHE A 243 -1.60 -7.79 18.87
N PRO A 244 -2.26 -8.85 18.39
CA PRO A 244 -3.39 -9.44 19.08
C PRO A 244 -3.00 -9.81 20.50
N GLY A 245 -3.85 -9.50 21.49
CA GLY A 245 -3.55 -9.81 22.90
C GLY A 245 -2.50 -8.91 23.55
N ARG A 246 -2.33 -7.66 23.07
CA ARG A 246 -1.44 -6.64 23.67
C ARG A 246 -1.45 -6.60 25.20
N ALA A 247 -2.58 -6.82 25.82
CA ALA A 247 -2.72 -6.80 27.28
C ALA A 247 -1.82 -7.85 27.99
N LEU A 248 -1.49 -8.93 27.30
CA LEU A 248 -0.63 -10.01 27.81
C LEU A 248 0.88 -9.74 27.60
N LEU A 249 1.23 -8.71 26.83
CA LEU A 249 2.64 -8.37 26.59
C LEU A 249 3.26 -7.73 27.84
N PRO A 250 4.56 -7.97 28.10
CA PRO A 250 5.33 -7.23 29.11
C PRO A 250 5.33 -5.72 28.84
N PRO A 251 5.42 -4.86 29.87
CA PRO A 251 5.33 -3.40 29.72
C PRO A 251 6.24 -2.80 28.61
N PRO A 252 7.51 -3.22 28.45
CA PRO A 252 8.35 -2.69 27.38
C PRO A 252 7.83 -3.02 25.97
N LEU A 253 7.27 -4.22 25.77
CA LEU A 253 6.72 -4.63 24.47
C LEU A 253 5.37 -3.94 24.20
N ARG A 254 4.58 -3.68 25.24
CA ARG A 254 3.35 -2.86 25.08
C ARG A 254 3.66 -1.43 24.66
N LEU A 255 4.68 -0.82 25.26
CA LEU A 255 5.10 0.53 24.85
C LEU A 255 5.60 0.53 23.40
N LEU A 256 6.38 -0.48 23.03
CA LEU A 256 6.88 -0.62 21.67
C LEU A 256 5.77 -0.79 20.66
N ASP A 257 4.76 -1.64 20.94
CA ASP A 257 3.56 -1.80 20.14
C ASP A 257 2.83 -0.45 19.94
N SER A 258 2.64 0.30 21.03
CA SER A 258 2.01 1.62 20.97
C SER A 258 2.81 2.62 20.14
N LEU A 259 4.15 2.62 20.25
CA LEU A 259 5.01 3.52 19.48
C LEU A 259 4.92 3.21 17.97
N VAL A 260 4.96 1.93 17.61
CA VAL A 260 4.84 1.50 16.20
C VAL A 260 3.44 1.84 15.67
N ALA A 261 2.39 1.52 16.43
CA ALA A 261 1.01 1.85 16.08
C ALA A 261 0.83 3.36 15.87
N THR A 262 1.33 4.18 16.81
CA THR A 262 1.28 5.64 16.71
C THR A 262 2.01 6.16 15.47
N THR A 263 3.17 5.59 15.15
CA THR A 263 3.95 6.02 13.98
C THR A 263 3.18 5.77 12.67
N ILE A 264 2.49 4.62 12.60
CA ILE A 264 1.71 4.23 11.42
C ILE A 264 0.47 5.13 11.24
N THR A 265 -0.14 5.59 12.34
CA THR A 265 -1.44 6.31 12.29
C THR A 265 -1.32 7.83 12.34
N ALA A 266 -0.30 8.39 13.01
CA ALA A 266 -0.30 9.82 13.37
C ALA A 266 0.09 10.77 12.22
N ARG A 267 1.04 10.36 11.36
CA ARG A 267 1.63 11.27 10.38
C ARG A 267 0.65 11.69 9.28
N ASP A 268 -0.11 10.78 8.77
CA ASP A 268 -0.95 11.03 7.60
C ASP A 268 -2.23 11.81 7.97
N ARG A 269 -2.64 11.80 9.26
CA ARG A 269 -3.81 12.55 9.76
C ARG A 269 -3.75 14.04 9.43
N ALA A 270 -2.62 14.69 9.69
CA ALA A 270 -2.47 16.13 9.43
C ALA A 270 -2.52 16.47 7.93
N TYR A 271 -2.05 15.57 7.07
CA TYR A 271 -2.11 15.74 5.64
C TYR A 271 -3.52 15.48 5.10
N LEU A 272 -4.18 14.43 5.55
CA LEU A 272 -5.55 14.07 5.17
C LEU A 272 -6.58 15.10 5.62
N ALA A 273 -6.30 15.86 6.69
CA ALA A 273 -7.15 16.96 7.15
C ALA A 273 -7.21 18.15 6.18
N ARG A 274 -6.28 18.24 5.20
CA ARG A 274 -6.31 19.31 4.20
C ARG A 274 -7.52 19.16 3.29
N PRO A 275 -8.32 20.23 3.07
CA PRO A 275 -9.57 20.12 2.30
C PRO A 275 -9.42 19.47 0.93
N CYS A 276 -8.38 19.85 0.18
CA CYS A 276 -8.15 19.32 -1.16
C CYS A 276 -7.60 17.89 -1.21
N VAL A 277 -7.04 17.39 -0.11
CA VAL A 277 -6.69 15.98 0.03
C VAL A 277 -7.93 15.18 0.39
N ARG A 278 -8.69 15.67 1.37
CA ARG A 278 -9.95 15.06 1.82
C ARG A 278 -10.99 14.98 0.70
N GLY A 279 -11.05 15.99 -0.19
CA GLY A 279 -11.99 16.00 -1.31
C GLY A 279 -11.75 14.93 -2.37
N ARG A 280 -10.58 14.26 -2.37
CA ARG A 280 -10.21 13.21 -3.34
C ARG A 280 -9.82 11.88 -2.69
N ALA A 281 -10.08 11.75 -1.41
CA ALA A 281 -9.78 10.54 -0.65
C ALA A 281 -10.99 10.15 0.21
N PHE A 282 -11.19 8.86 0.37
CA PHE A 282 -12.22 8.30 1.24
C PHE A 282 -11.65 7.11 2.02
N SER A 283 -12.30 6.78 3.13
CA SER A 283 -11.93 5.65 3.96
C SER A 283 -13.06 4.62 3.98
N VAL A 284 -12.68 3.35 4.02
CA VAL A 284 -13.61 2.23 4.11
C VAL A 284 -13.76 1.82 5.56
N ASP A 285 -14.99 1.64 6.04
CA ASP A 285 -15.25 1.10 7.37
C ASP A 285 -14.78 -0.36 7.45
N THR A 286 -13.82 -0.59 8.35
CA THR A 286 -13.24 -1.90 8.65
C THR A 286 -13.35 -2.24 10.13
N SER A 287 -14.31 -1.62 10.86
CA SER A 287 -14.56 -1.87 12.28
C SER A 287 -14.76 -3.37 12.53
N GLY A 288 -14.27 -3.83 13.67
CA GLY A 288 -14.32 -5.23 14.07
C GLY A 288 -13.23 -6.12 13.49
N THR A 289 -12.35 -5.62 12.59
CA THR A 289 -11.23 -6.38 12.03
C THR A 289 -9.89 -5.82 12.53
N GLY A 290 -9.06 -6.65 13.11
CA GLY A 290 -7.71 -6.26 13.56
C GLY A 290 -6.70 -6.21 12.43
N LEU A 291 -5.62 -5.44 12.63
CA LEU A 291 -4.57 -5.22 11.62
C LEU A 291 -3.83 -6.52 11.23
N THR A 292 -3.60 -7.40 12.21
CA THR A 292 -2.79 -8.63 12.05
C THR A 292 -3.60 -9.90 12.37
N GLU A 293 -4.92 -9.83 12.32
CA GLU A 293 -5.85 -10.95 12.51
C GLU A 293 -6.04 -11.71 11.20
N PHE A 294 -5.03 -12.48 10.79
CA PHE A 294 -5.06 -13.21 9.51
C PHE A 294 -6.00 -14.42 9.50
N ASP A 295 -6.54 -14.84 10.64
CA ASP A 295 -7.58 -15.87 10.70
C ASP A 295 -8.96 -15.26 10.38
N VAL A 296 -9.15 -14.88 9.12
CA VAL A 296 -10.33 -14.19 8.60
C VAL A 296 -11.20 -15.17 7.82
N GLY A 297 -12.39 -15.47 8.35
CA GLY A 297 -13.36 -16.33 7.67
C GLY A 297 -13.90 -15.73 6.36
N GLU A 298 -14.48 -16.57 5.53
CA GLU A 298 -15.02 -16.17 4.21
C GLU A 298 -16.09 -15.07 4.33
N ALA A 299 -16.99 -15.17 5.31
CA ALA A 299 -18.05 -14.19 5.54
C ALA A 299 -17.48 -12.79 5.85
N GLU A 300 -16.43 -12.71 6.67
CA GLU A 300 -15.79 -11.45 7.01
C GLU A 300 -15.03 -10.86 5.81
N ARG A 301 -14.36 -11.70 5.03
CA ARG A 301 -13.73 -11.25 3.77
C ARG A 301 -14.74 -10.67 2.81
N ALA A 302 -15.88 -11.36 2.63
CA ALA A 302 -16.97 -10.86 1.79
C ALA A 302 -17.55 -9.54 2.31
N ARG A 303 -17.72 -9.39 3.63
CA ARG A 303 -18.17 -8.16 4.27
C ARG A 303 -17.21 -6.99 3.99
N LEU A 304 -15.91 -7.20 4.16
CA LEU A 304 -14.89 -6.16 3.91
C LEU A 304 -14.87 -5.73 2.45
N VAL A 305 -14.94 -6.68 1.50
CA VAL A 305 -15.02 -6.37 0.07
C VAL A 305 -16.29 -5.57 -0.24
N ALA A 306 -17.44 -5.96 0.31
CA ALA A 306 -18.70 -5.25 0.10
C ALA A 306 -18.67 -3.84 0.71
N SER A 307 -18.11 -3.67 1.91
CA SER A 307 -17.91 -2.36 2.55
C SER A 307 -17.04 -1.44 1.67
N GLY A 308 -15.95 -1.98 1.10
CA GLY A 308 -15.10 -1.25 0.17
C GLY A 308 -15.84 -0.77 -1.08
N ALA A 309 -16.59 -1.66 -1.71
CA ALA A 309 -17.37 -1.31 -2.90
C ALA A 309 -18.44 -0.25 -2.59
N ALA A 310 -19.14 -0.37 -1.47
CA ALA A 310 -20.16 0.59 -1.05
C ALA A 310 -19.55 1.99 -0.79
N ALA A 311 -18.46 2.07 -0.05
CA ALA A 311 -17.77 3.33 0.25
C ALA A 311 -17.26 4.02 -1.04
N ALA A 312 -16.70 3.25 -1.98
CA ALA A 312 -16.27 3.79 -3.26
C ALA A 312 -17.44 4.27 -4.10
N GLY A 313 -18.56 3.52 -4.14
CA GLY A 313 -19.78 3.93 -4.86
C GLY A 313 -20.32 5.25 -4.31
N GLU A 314 -20.50 5.37 -3.00
CA GLU A 314 -20.96 6.60 -2.34
C GLU A 314 -20.03 7.79 -2.65
N PHE A 315 -18.72 7.59 -2.52
CA PHE A 315 -17.74 8.63 -2.86
C PHE A 315 -17.86 9.08 -4.32
N LEU A 316 -17.94 8.14 -5.26
CA LEU A 316 -17.95 8.42 -6.69
C LEU A 316 -19.27 9.06 -7.14
N ASP A 317 -20.38 8.80 -6.47
CA ASP A 317 -21.67 9.42 -6.77
C ASP A 317 -21.69 10.90 -6.37
N GLY A 318 -20.89 11.30 -5.37
CA GLY A 318 -20.68 12.70 -5.00
C GLY A 318 -19.49 13.39 -5.67
N TRP A 319 -18.68 12.66 -6.46
CA TRP A 319 -17.43 13.17 -7.03
C TRP A 319 -17.64 13.92 -8.35
N SER A 320 -17.02 15.09 -8.43
CA SER A 320 -16.97 15.89 -9.65
C SER A 320 -15.57 16.45 -9.88
N TRP A 321 -14.92 16.04 -10.96
CA TRP A 321 -13.59 16.52 -11.33
C TRP A 321 -13.56 18.04 -11.58
N PRO A 322 -14.52 18.64 -12.34
CA PRO A 322 -14.57 20.10 -12.51
C PRO A 322 -14.73 20.86 -11.19
N ASP A 323 -15.55 20.34 -10.27
CA ASP A 323 -15.77 20.98 -8.96
C ASP A 323 -14.50 20.94 -8.12
N TYR A 324 -13.83 19.78 -8.06
CA TYR A 324 -12.54 19.63 -7.39
C TYR A 324 -11.49 20.62 -7.95
N LEU A 325 -11.39 20.77 -9.26
CA LEU A 325 -10.45 21.71 -9.86
C LEU A 325 -10.76 23.17 -9.49
N ARG A 326 -12.04 23.56 -9.45
CA ARG A 326 -12.42 24.91 -9.02
C ARG A 326 -12.04 25.19 -7.58
N GLU A 327 -12.34 24.25 -6.68
CA GLU A 327 -12.09 24.42 -5.25
C GLU A 327 -10.61 24.34 -4.88
N CYS A 328 -9.88 23.44 -5.52
CA CYS A 328 -8.54 23.06 -5.10
C CYS A 328 -7.41 23.58 -6.00
N ARG A 329 -7.71 24.01 -7.22
CA ARG A 329 -6.72 24.50 -8.18
C ARG A 329 -7.03 25.89 -8.73
N GLY A 330 -8.16 26.50 -8.29
CA GLY A 330 -8.57 27.83 -8.76
C GLY A 330 -8.87 27.88 -10.27
N ALA A 331 -9.23 26.74 -10.86
CA ALA A 331 -9.56 26.68 -12.29
C ALA A 331 -10.84 27.48 -12.57
N PRO A 332 -10.91 28.26 -13.67
CA PRO A 332 -12.14 28.94 -14.05
C PRO A 332 -13.27 27.95 -14.33
N PRO A 333 -14.55 28.35 -14.14
CA PRO A 333 -15.68 27.52 -14.52
C PRO A 333 -15.56 27.19 -16.02
N GLY A 334 -15.59 25.88 -16.35
CA GLY A 334 -15.54 25.40 -17.74
C GLY A 334 -16.84 25.67 -18.51
#